data_63653530f958bbbc3bdf8b51c219c172
#
_entry.id   63653530f958bbbc3bdf8b51c219c172
#
_cell.length_a   1.000
_cell.length_b   1.000
_cell.length_c   1.000
_cell.angle_alpha   90.00
_cell.angle_beta   90.00
_cell.angle_gamma   90.00
#
_symmetry.space_group_name_H-M   'P 1'
#
loop_
_entity.id
_entity.type
_entity.pdbx_description
1 polymer ?
#
loop_
_entity_poly.entity_id
_entity_poly.type
_entity_poly.pdbx_seq_one_letter_code
_entity_poly.pdbx_strand_id
1 'polypeptide(L)'
;NLKVWPFIEAKKLLKRFENSEKKECIFQTGYGPSGLPHIGTFGEVLRTTMVMKAFRYLSDIPSKLFVFSDDMDGLRKVPQNIPNQNLIKENLEKPLSSIPDPFGKFESFSEHNNNKLIDFLKGFEFDFIFKSSTEQYKSGKFNEGLEAIFDNYEDICNVILPTLGKDRRETYSPFLPICKSSGKVLQVKVKELNKSQKKIVYFNPITNSEEDCSIFNGECKLQWKVDWAMRWYVLGIDYEMNGKDLIESYILSNKIIKIIGGRSPVNYTYELFLDEKGEKISKSIGNGISVDDWLRFSNKKSLELFMFQNPNRAKRLFFDIIPK
;
A
#
# COMPACT_ATOMS: atom_id res chain seq x y z
N ASN A 1 11.81 -6.53 -32.03
CA ASN A 1 11.98 -5.27 -31.29
C ASN A 1 10.68 -4.95 -30.51
N LEU A 2 10.55 -5.54 -29.31
CA LEU A 2 9.36 -5.40 -28.48
C LEU A 2 9.33 -3.99 -27.86
N LYS A 3 8.55 -3.08 -28.47
CA LYS A 3 8.46 -1.65 -28.07
C LYS A 3 7.22 -1.33 -27.21
N VAL A 4 6.42 -2.34 -26.82
CA VAL A 4 5.26 -2.11 -25.96
C VAL A 4 5.68 -1.90 -24.50
N TRP A 5 4.94 -1.10 -23.78
CA TRP A 5 5.33 -0.58 -22.47
C TRP A 5 5.72 -1.67 -21.42
N PRO A 6 5.09 -2.87 -21.32
CA PRO A 6 5.54 -3.86 -20.33
C PRO A 6 6.97 -4.36 -20.61
N PHE A 7 7.34 -4.49 -21.89
CA PHE A 7 8.70 -4.88 -22.27
C PHE A 7 9.72 -3.75 -22.06
N ILE A 8 9.30 -2.49 -22.19
CA ILE A 8 10.16 -1.34 -21.87
C ILE A 8 10.48 -1.35 -20.37
N GLU A 9 9.47 -1.56 -19.52
CA GLU A 9 9.66 -1.66 -18.08
C GLU A 9 10.51 -2.88 -17.68
N ALA A 10 10.23 -4.04 -18.27
CA ALA A 10 11.03 -5.24 -18.04
C ALA A 10 12.51 -5.06 -18.41
N LYS A 11 12.83 -4.32 -19.47
CA LYS A 11 14.21 -3.98 -19.84
C LYS A 11 14.88 -3.06 -18.82
N LYS A 12 14.15 -2.13 -18.20
CA LYS A 12 14.69 -1.32 -17.09
C LYS A 12 15.05 -2.20 -15.89
N LEU A 13 14.23 -3.21 -15.60
CA LEU A 13 14.51 -4.20 -14.57
C LEU A 13 15.74 -5.04 -14.90
N LEU A 14 15.89 -5.52 -16.12
CA LEU A 14 17.09 -6.28 -16.53
C LEU A 14 18.37 -5.50 -16.27
N LYS A 15 18.41 -4.21 -16.60
CA LYS A 15 19.55 -3.34 -16.29
C LYS A 15 19.85 -3.24 -14.79
N ARG A 16 18.83 -3.35 -13.93
CA ARG A 16 19.00 -3.37 -12.47
C ARG A 16 19.76 -4.62 -12.01
N PHE A 17 19.65 -5.74 -12.75
CA PHE A 17 20.27 -7.03 -12.43
C PHE A 17 21.63 -7.24 -13.08
N GLU A 18 22.06 -6.45 -14.07
CA GLU A 18 23.33 -6.60 -14.78
C GLU A 18 24.56 -6.68 -13.86
N ASN A 19 24.54 -5.96 -12.72
CA ASN A 19 25.63 -5.95 -11.73
C ASN A 19 25.12 -6.29 -10.32
N SER A 20 24.09 -7.13 -10.22
CA SER A 20 23.47 -7.49 -8.95
C SER A 20 23.74 -8.96 -8.61
N GLU A 21 24.12 -9.23 -7.37
CA GLU A 21 24.20 -10.60 -6.85
C GLU A 21 22.83 -11.20 -6.54
N LYS A 22 21.77 -10.37 -6.58
CA LYS A 22 20.40 -10.78 -6.33
C LYS A 22 19.91 -11.73 -7.42
N LYS A 23 19.37 -12.88 -7.02
CA LYS A 23 18.98 -13.98 -7.93
C LYS A 23 17.47 -14.05 -8.17
N GLU A 24 16.69 -13.16 -7.61
CA GLU A 24 15.23 -13.15 -7.75
C GLU A 24 14.72 -11.71 -7.86
N CYS A 25 13.78 -11.46 -8.76
CA CYS A 25 13.13 -10.16 -8.95
C CYS A 25 11.82 -10.11 -8.19
N ILE A 26 11.67 -9.13 -7.29
CA ILE A 26 10.47 -8.98 -6.47
C ILE A 26 9.65 -7.79 -6.97
N PHE A 27 8.42 -8.09 -7.40
CA PHE A 27 7.39 -7.13 -7.74
C PHE A 27 6.47 -6.90 -6.55
N GLN A 28 5.94 -5.70 -6.38
CA GLN A 28 4.94 -5.39 -5.36
C GLN A 28 3.81 -4.54 -5.90
N THR A 29 2.62 -4.75 -5.35
CA THR A 29 1.48 -3.85 -5.46
C THR A 29 0.95 -3.54 -4.08
N GLY A 30 0.39 -2.34 -3.86
CA GLY A 30 -0.18 -1.90 -2.59
C GLY A 30 -1.71 -1.86 -2.62
N TYR A 31 -2.34 -2.23 -1.51
CA TYR A 31 -3.78 -2.21 -1.36
C TYR A 31 -4.18 -1.80 0.06
N GLY A 32 -4.99 -0.75 0.19
CA GLY A 32 -5.60 -0.37 1.46
C GLY A 32 -7.00 -1.00 1.60
N PRO A 33 -7.23 -1.94 2.55
CA PRO A 33 -8.50 -2.65 2.71
C PRO A 33 -9.55 -1.84 3.49
N SER A 34 -9.57 -0.53 3.31
CA SER A 34 -10.54 0.40 3.93
C SER A 34 -11.91 0.43 3.24
N GLY A 35 -12.14 -0.43 2.27
CA GLY A 35 -13.36 -0.62 1.51
C GLY A 35 -13.20 -1.77 0.54
N LEU A 36 -14.29 -2.12 -0.16
CA LEU A 36 -14.27 -3.19 -1.14
C LEU A 36 -13.25 -2.93 -2.25
N PRO A 37 -12.55 -3.97 -2.75
CA PRO A 37 -11.65 -3.84 -3.89
C PRO A 37 -12.40 -3.28 -5.11
N HIS A 38 -11.79 -2.34 -5.80
CA HIS A 38 -12.36 -1.75 -7.01
C HIS A 38 -11.44 -2.00 -8.21
N ILE A 39 -11.92 -1.67 -9.41
CA ILE A 39 -11.22 -1.89 -10.67
C ILE A 39 -9.83 -1.25 -10.72
N GLY A 40 -9.59 -0.15 -10.00
CA GLY A 40 -8.27 0.48 -9.89
C GLY A 40 -7.24 -0.41 -9.18
N THR A 41 -7.63 -1.05 -8.06
CA THR A 41 -6.79 -2.02 -7.34
C THR A 41 -6.44 -3.21 -8.25
N PHE A 42 -7.42 -3.74 -8.94
CA PHE A 42 -7.22 -4.80 -9.92
C PHE A 42 -6.29 -4.36 -11.06
N GLY A 43 -6.50 -3.16 -11.59
CA GLY A 43 -5.69 -2.61 -12.67
C GLY A 43 -4.20 -2.50 -12.34
N GLU A 44 -3.86 -2.19 -11.10
CA GLU A 44 -2.48 -2.16 -10.64
C GLU A 44 -1.85 -3.56 -10.62
N VAL A 45 -2.54 -4.55 -10.04
CA VAL A 45 -2.07 -5.94 -10.03
C VAL A 45 -1.92 -6.48 -11.45
N LEU A 46 -2.92 -6.25 -12.31
CA LEU A 46 -2.89 -6.73 -13.70
C LEU A 46 -1.72 -6.10 -14.48
N ARG A 47 -1.52 -4.79 -14.39
CA ARG A 47 -0.42 -4.10 -15.09
C ARG A 47 0.94 -4.55 -14.58
N THR A 48 1.10 -4.73 -13.28
CA THR A 48 2.32 -5.27 -12.68
C THR A 48 2.58 -6.70 -13.17
N THR A 49 1.55 -7.53 -13.26
CA THR A 49 1.63 -8.88 -13.82
C THR A 49 2.05 -8.87 -15.29
N MET A 50 1.60 -7.89 -16.08
CA MET A 50 2.05 -7.74 -17.47
C MET A 50 3.56 -7.47 -17.57
N VAL A 51 4.10 -6.61 -16.70
CA VAL A 51 5.56 -6.36 -16.64
C VAL A 51 6.30 -7.60 -16.16
N MET A 52 5.79 -8.30 -15.14
CA MET A 52 6.39 -9.54 -14.65
C MET A 52 6.43 -10.62 -15.74
N LYS A 53 5.36 -10.80 -16.50
CA LYS A 53 5.32 -11.72 -17.67
C LYS A 53 6.33 -11.32 -18.74
N ALA A 54 6.45 -10.03 -19.04
CA ALA A 54 7.45 -9.52 -19.99
C ALA A 54 8.88 -9.74 -19.48
N PHE A 55 9.12 -9.59 -18.18
CA PHE A 55 10.41 -9.86 -17.55
C PHE A 55 10.78 -11.35 -17.63
N ARG A 56 9.85 -12.24 -17.31
CA ARG A 56 10.01 -13.71 -17.45
C ARG A 56 10.24 -14.16 -18.90
N TYR A 57 9.71 -13.43 -19.87
CA TYR A 57 9.95 -13.70 -21.28
C TYR A 57 11.36 -13.31 -21.72
N LEU A 58 11.94 -12.27 -21.11
CA LEU A 58 13.25 -11.73 -21.48
C LEU A 58 14.41 -12.31 -20.64
N SER A 59 14.11 -13.04 -19.56
CA SER A 59 15.09 -13.46 -18.57
C SER A 59 14.66 -14.73 -17.86
N ASP A 60 15.64 -15.58 -17.51
CA ASP A 60 15.46 -16.76 -16.68
C ASP A 60 15.53 -16.44 -15.17
N ILE A 61 15.68 -15.16 -14.78
CA ILE A 61 15.70 -14.75 -13.39
C ILE A 61 14.33 -15.01 -12.76
N PRO A 62 14.23 -15.82 -11.68
CA PRO A 62 12.99 -16.06 -10.99
C PRO A 62 12.33 -14.75 -10.53
N SER A 63 11.01 -14.71 -10.54
CA SER A 63 10.28 -13.51 -10.09
C SER A 63 9.04 -13.86 -9.28
N LYS A 64 8.71 -13.00 -8.31
CA LYS A 64 7.53 -13.10 -7.45
C LYS A 64 6.79 -11.78 -7.44
N LEU A 65 5.47 -11.85 -7.27
CA LEU A 65 4.61 -10.69 -7.04
C LEU A 65 4.07 -10.74 -5.61
N PHE A 66 4.36 -9.72 -4.82
CA PHE A 66 3.71 -9.47 -3.55
C PHE A 66 2.51 -8.55 -3.74
N VAL A 67 1.34 -9.02 -3.35
CA VAL A 67 0.15 -8.19 -3.18
C VAL A 67 0.07 -7.83 -1.70
N PHE A 68 0.41 -6.60 -1.38
CA PHE A 68 0.57 -6.13 -0.01
C PHE A 68 -0.67 -5.38 0.46
N SER A 69 -1.25 -5.81 1.58
CA SER A 69 -2.39 -5.17 2.21
C SER A 69 -1.96 -4.28 3.38
N ASP A 70 -2.35 -3.01 3.35
CA ASP A 70 -2.15 -2.02 4.41
C ASP A 70 -3.20 -2.17 5.54
N ASP A 71 -3.45 -3.40 5.98
CA ASP A 71 -4.49 -3.77 6.93
C ASP A 71 -4.21 -3.30 8.39
N MET A 72 -3.02 -2.81 8.66
CA MET A 72 -2.67 -2.17 9.94
C MET A 72 -2.94 -0.66 9.96
N ASP A 73 -3.39 -0.08 8.85
CA ASP A 73 -3.77 1.33 8.81
C ASP A 73 -5.00 1.61 9.66
N GLY A 74 -4.98 2.75 10.36
CA GLY A 74 -6.15 3.24 11.10
C GLY A 74 -7.25 3.73 10.17
N LEU A 75 -8.48 3.26 10.36
CA LEU A 75 -9.62 3.66 9.55
C LEU A 75 -10.03 5.11 9.84
N ARG A 76 -9.94 5.98 8.87
CA ARG A 76 -10.19 7.43 9.04
C ARG A 76 -11.63 7.86 8.78
N LYS A 77 -12.38 7.10 7.98
CA LYS A 77 -13.74 7.44 7.55
C LYS A 77 -14.58 6.19 7.43
N VAL A 78 -15.86 6.30 7.74
CA VAL A 78 -16.81 5.22 7.51
C VAL A 78 -17.11 5.14 6.00
N PRO A 79 -16.88 3.98 5.35
CA PRO A 79 -17.29 3.79 3.95
C PRO A 79 -18.81 3.84 3.80
N GLN A 80 -19.31 4.41 2.70
CA GLN A 80 -20.77 4.58 2.51
C GLN A 80 -21.50 3.29 2.13
N ASN A 81 -20.82 2.37 1.46
CA ASN A 81 -21.45 1.19 0.83
C ASN A 81 -21.26 -0.10 1.66
N ILE A 82 -21.28 0.00 2.99
CA ILE A 82 -21.14 -1.14 3.89
C ILE A 82 -22.31 -1.20 4.87
N PRO A 83 -22.71 -2.39 5.34
CA PRO A 83 -23.68 -2.53 6.40
C PRO A 83 -23.08 -2.11 7.75
N ASN A 84 -23.93 -2.02 8.78
CA ASN A 84 -23.49 -1.79 10.16
C ASN A 84 -22.54 -0.59 10.34
N GLN A 85 -22.85 0.55 9.70
CA GLN A 85 -22.00 1.74 9.74
C GLN A 85 -21.73 2.25 11.17
N ASN A 86 -22.65 2.04 12.11
CA ASN A 86 -22.43 2.42 13.53
C ASN A 86 -21.28 1.61 14.15
N LEU A 87 -21.22 0.31 13.89
CA LEU A 87 -20.10 -0.53 14.34
C LEU A 87 -18.76 0.03 13.85
N ILE A 88 -18.70 0.44 12.59
CA ILE A 88 -17.48 1.03 12.00
C ILE A 88 -17.17 2.39 12.61
N LYS A 89 -18.19 3.22 12.83
CA LYS A 89 -18.03 4.55 13.44
C LYS A 89 -17.44 4.49 14.86
N GLU A 90 -17.84 3.51 15.66
CA GLU A 90 -17.32 3.27 17.02
C GLU A 90 -15.87 2.76 17.01
N ASN A 91 -15.40 2.22 15.88
CA ASN A 91 -14.07 1.67 15.71
C ASN A 91 -13.15 2.51 14.82
N LEU A 92 -13.51 3.77 14.53
CA LEU A 92 -12.63 4.67 13.78
C LEU A 92 -11.26 4.81 14.46
N GLU A 93 -10.23 5.03 13.65
CA GLU A 93 -8.82 5.17 14.03
C GLU A 93 -8.15 3.88 14.50
N LYS A 94 -8.88 2.78 14.69
CA LYS A 94 -8.27 1.46 14.94
C LYS A 94 -7.69 0.87 13.66
N PRO A 95 -6.64 0.02 13.77
CA PRO A 95 -6.17 -0.77 12.64
C PRO A 95 -7.32 -1.53 11.98
N LEU A 96 -7.36 -1.57 10.66
CA LEU A 96 -8.41 -2.26 9.90
C LEU A 96 -8.53 -3.74 10.29
N SER A 97 -7.41 -4.37 10.67
CA SER A 97 -7.34 -5.75 11.19
C SER A 97 -7.90 -5.93 12.60
N SER A 98 -8.17 -4.85 13.32
CA SER A 98 -8.77 -4.86 14.66
C SER A 98 -10.22 -4.40 14.68
N ILE A 99 -10.78 -4.03 13.53
CA ILE A 99 -12.18 -3.61 13.39
C ILE A 99 -13.02 -4.85 13.08
N PRO A 100 -14.08 -5.16 13.84
CA PRO A 100 -14.97 -6.27 13.53
C PRO A 100 -15.56 -6.16 12.12
N ASP A 101 -15.77 -7.30 11.46
CA ASP A 101 -16.34 -7.32 10.12
C ASP A 101 -17.80 -6.84 10.12
N PRO A 102 -18.14 -5.72 9.45
CA PRO A 102 -19.52 -5.23 9.40
C PRO A 102 -20.48 -6.15 8.65
N PHE A 103 -19.95 -7.08 7.85
CA PHE A 103 -20.75 -8.09 7.13
C PHE A 103 -20.97 -9.37 7.93
N GLY A 104 -20.27 -9.55 9.07
CA GLY A 104 -20.39 -10.71 9.94
C GLY A 104 -19.92 -12.04 9.33
N LYS A 105 -19.02 -12.00 8.35
CA LYS A 105 -18.52 -13.20 7.66
C LYS A 105 -17.11 -13.61 8.07
N PHE A 106 -16.32 -12.66 8.55
CA PHE A 106 -14.93 -12.82 8.94
C PHE A 106 -14.69 -12.19 10.31
N GLU A 107 -13.52 -12.38 10.88
CA GLU A 107 -13.17 -11.80 12.18
C GLU A 107 -12.99 -10.29 12.11
N SER A 108 -12.39 -9.78 11.02
CA SER A 108 -12.14 -8.35 10.85
C SER A 108 -12.57 -7.79 9.50
N PHE A 109 -12.74 -6.47 9.48
CA PHE A 109 -13.07 -5.72 8.27
C PHE A 109 -11.98 -5.85 7.20
N SER A 110 -10.71 -5.82 7.60
CA SER A 110 -9.62 -6.04 6.64
C SER A 110 -9.61 -7.46 6.10
N GLU A 111 -9.86 -8.46 6.93
CA GLU A 111 -9.92 -9.85 6.48
C GLU A 111 -11.02 -10.07 5.45
N HIS A 112 -12.21 -9.48 5.65
CA HIS A 112 -13.29 -9.50 4.66
C HIS A 112 -12.82 -8.94 3.30
N ASN A 113 -12.23 -7.75 3.31
CA ASN A 113 -11.79 -7.09 2.08
C ASN A 113 -10.59 -7.79 1.44
N ASN A 114 -9.65 -8.30 2.25
CA ASN A 114 -8.49 -9.07 1.80
C ASN A 114 -8.93 -10.37 1.10
N ASN A 115 -9.86 -11.11 1.69
CA ASN A 115 -10.38 -12.34 1.06
C ASN A 115 -11.09 -12.05 -0.25
N LYS A 116 -11.88 -10.98 -0.33
CA LYS A 116 -12.48 -10.57 -1.60
C LYS A 116 -11.45 -10.25 -2.67
N LEU A 117 -10.36 -9.56 -2.33
CA LEU A 117 -9.29 -9.30 -3.28
C LEU A 117 -8.59 -10.59 -3.70
N ILE A 118 -8.26 -11.47 -2.75
CA ILE A 118 -7.59 -12.75 -3.02
C ILE A 118 -8.43 -13.64 -3.95
N ASP A 119 -9.71 -13.81 -3.65
CA ASP A 119 -10.62 -14.61 -4.47
C ASP A 119 -10.74 -14.07 -5.88
N PHE A 120 -10.80 -12.76 -5.97
CA PHE A 120 -10.85 -12.04 -7.23
C PHE A 120 -9.58 -12.26 -8.07
N LEU A 121 -8.41 -12.10 -7.47
CA LEU A 121 -7.12 -12.30 -8.15
C LEU A 121 -6.91 -13.76 -8.55
N LYS A 122 -7.33 -14.72 -7.72
CA LYS A 122 -7.34 -16.15 -8.06
C LYS A 122 -8.25 -16.44 -9.26
N GLY A 123 -9.42 -15.80 -9.32
CA GLY A 123 -10.34 -15.92 -10.45
C GLY A 123 -9.74 -15.49 -11.80
N PHE A 124 -8.71 -14.64 -11.79
CA PHE A 124 -7.92 -14.23 -12.97
C PHE A 124 -6.63 -15.04 -13.14
N GLU A 125 -6.41 -16.06 -12.32
CA GLU A 125 -5.23 -16.94 -12.38
C GLU A 125 -3.89 -16.19 -12.24
N PHE A 126 -3.86 -15.12 -11.44
CA PHE A 126 -2.62 -14.41 -11.14
C PHE A 126 -1.73 -15.24 -10.21
N ASP A 127 -0.43 -15.24 -10.52
CA ASP A 127 0.62 -15.81 -9.68
C ASP A 127 1.11 -14.73 -8.69
N PHE A 128 0.67 -14.82 -7.44
CA PHE A 128 0.98 -13.82 -6.41
C PHE A 128 1.12 -14.44 -5.01
N ILE A 129 1.81 -13.72 -4.14
CA ILE A 129 1.91 -14.00 -2.71
C ILE A 129 1.26 -12.84 -1.98
N PHE A 130 0.19 -13.13 -1.24
CA PHE A 130 -0.46 -12.12 -0.41
C PHE A 130 0.35 -11.84 0.85
N LYS A 131 0.44 -10.58 1.25
CA LYS A 131 1.12 -10.13 2.46
C LYS A 131 0.24 -9.15 3.24
N SER A 132 0.03 -9.46 4.52
CA SER A 132 -0.64 -8.58 5.49
C SER A 132 0.37 -7.71 6.21
N SER A 133 0.16 -6.40 6.24
CA SER A 133 0.96 -5.47 7.05
C SER A 133 0.95 -5.88 8.52
N THR A 134 -0.23 -6.15 9.08
CA THR A 134 -0.39 -6.58 10.47
C THR A 134 0.45 -7.82 10.78
N GLU A 135 0.44 -8.82 9.89
CA GLU A 135 1.26 -10.02 10.06
C GLU A 135 2.76 -9.69 10.03
N GLN A 136 3.22 -8.85 9.07
CA GLN A 136 4.63 -8.50 8.97
C GLN A 136 5.14 -7.78 10.23
N TYR A 137 4.36 -6.84 10.78
CA TYR A 137 4.69 -6.13 12.02
C TYR A 137 4.69 -7.07 13.23
N LYS A 138 3.64 -7.86 13.43
CA LYS A 138 3.49 -8.73 14.62
C LYS A 138 4.43 -9.93 14.63
N SER A 139 4.78 -10.48 13.48
CA SER A 139 5.68 -11.63 13.37
C SER A 139 7.17 -11.27 13.49
N GLY A 140 7.50 -9.98 13.57
CA GLY A 140 8.88 -9.50 13.62
C GLY A 140 9.60 -9.47 12.26
N LYS A 141 8.92 -9.77 11.15
CA LYS A 141 9.51 -9.72 9.81
C LYS A 141 9.97 -8.32 9.42
N PHE A 142 9.40 -7.27 10.01
CA PHE A 142 9.79 -5.88 9.79
C PHE A 142 10.79 -5.33 10.81
N ASN A 143 11.23 -6.12 11.79
CA ASN A 143 12.08 -5.63 12.88
C ASN A 143 13.37 -4.95 12.38
N GLU A 144 14.08 -5.52 11.42
CA GLU A 144 15.28 -4.91 10.82
C GLU A 144 14.98 -3.52 10.23
N GLY A 145 13.90 -3.40 9.48
CA GLY A 145 13.49 -2.13 8.89
C GLY A 145 13.02 -1.11 9.92
N LEU A 146 12.28 -1.55 10.94
CA LEU A 146 11.84 -0.68 12.05
C LEU A 146 13.04 -0.14 12.82
N GLU A 147 14.05 -0.97 13.06
CA GLU A 147 15.29 -0.56 13.70
C GLU A 147 16.07 0.43 12.84
N ALA A 148 16.19 0.19 11.54
CA ALA A 148 16.83 1.13 10.61
C ALA A 148 16.12 2.49 10.58
N ILE A 149 14.78 2.53 10.61
CA ILE A 149 14.01 3.78 10.72
C ILE A 149 14.25 4.47 12.07
N PHE A 150 14.27 3.71 13.17
CA PHE A 150 14.50 4.24 14.51
C PHE A 150 15.88 4.87 14.65
N ASP A 151 16.91 4.19 14.15
CA ASP A 151 18.29 4.67 14.24
C ASP A 151 18.55 5.91 13.35
N ASN A 152 17.74 6.12 12.31
CA ASN A 152 17.79 7.28 11.42
C ASN A 152 16.61 8.26 11.59
N TYR A 153 15.99 8.27 12.78
CA TYR A 153 14.77 9.02 13.07
C TYR A 153 14.86 10.50 12.69
N GLU A 154 15.92 11.20 13.13
CA GLU A 154 16.10 12.64 12.89
C GLU A 154 16.29 12.96 11.40
N ASP A 155 17.06 12.16 10.68
CA ASP A 155 17.30 12.38 9.24
C ASP A 155 16.01 12.17 8.43
N ILE A 156 15.18 11.22 8.84
CA ILE A 156 13.85 10.99 8.24
C ILE A 156 12.91 12.16 8.54
N CYS A 157 12.89 12.64 9.78
CA CYS A 157 12.13 13.84 10.16
C CYS A 157 12.57 15.06 9.33
N ASN A 158 13.86 15.27 9.13
CA ASN A 158 14.42 16.38 8.34
C ASN A 158 13.96 16.34 6.86
N VAL A 159 13.70 15.15 6.31
CA VAL A 159 13.16 14.99 4.95
C VAL A 159 11.67 15.28 4.90
N ILE A 160 10.90 14.86 5.89
CA ILE A 160 9.43 14.92 5.85
C ILE A 160 8.88 16.26 6.35
N LEU A 161 9.38 16.78 7.48
CA LEU A 161 8.84 17.97 8.14
C LEU A 161 8.73 19.20 7.21
N PRO A 162 9.69 19.50 6.32
CA PRO A 162 9.56 20.63 5.39
C PRO A 162 8.38 20.54 4.43
N THR A 163 7.89 19.33 4.18
CA THR A 163 6.77 19.07 3.25
C THR A 163 5.39 19.18 3.90
N LEU A 164 5.34 19.33 5.23
CA LEU A 164 4.11 19.37 6.00
C LEU A 164 3.68 20.79 6.32
N GLY A 165 2.38 21.03 6.38
CA GLY A 165 1.81 22.26 6.95
C GLY A 165 2.06 22.38 8.47
N LYS A 166 1.92 23.58 9.03
CA LYS A 166 2.26 23.89 10.42
C LYS A 166 1.64 22.91 11.43
N ASP A 167 0.35 22.70 11.37
CA ASP A 167 -0.38 21.86 12.34
C ASP A 167 0.09 20.39 12.31
N ARG A 168 0.41 19.88 11.12
CA ARG A 168 0.93 18.51 10.97
C ARG A 168 2.37 18.36 11.45
N ARG A 169 3.19 19.41 11.40
CA ARG A 169 4.56 19.37 11.93
C ARG A 169 4.59 19.18 13.43
N GLU A 170 3.61 19.73 14.13
CA GLU A 170 3.53 19.67 15.59
C GLU A 170 3.26 18.27 16.12
N THR A 171 2.57 17.45 15.35
CA THR A 171 2.18 16.07 15.73
C THR A 171 2.89 14.98 14.94
N TYR A 172 3.80 15.36 14.02
CA TYR A 172 4.46 14.39 13.16
C TYR A 172 5.46 13.53 13.92
N SER A 173 5.41 12.24 13.68
CA SER A 173 6.45 11.26 13.96
C SER A 173 6.46 10.19 12.86
N PRO A 174 7.62 9.63 12.48
CA PRO A 174 7.70 8.42 11.68
C PRO A 174 6.94 7.24 12.28
N PHE A 175 6.87 7.15 13.61
CA PHE A 175 6.19 6.10 14.35
C PHE A 175 4.82 6.57 14.86
N LEU A 176 3.82 5.72 14.70
CA LEU A 176 2.45 5.89 15.15
C LEU A 176 2.15 4.84 16.21
N PRO A 177 2.17 5.17 17.52
CA PRO A 177 1.83 4.22 18.56
C PRO A 177 0.36 3.78 18.47
N ILE A 178 0.09 2.54 18.86
CA ILE A 178 -1.27 2.02 19.03
C ILE A 178 -1.62 2.09 20.51
N CYS A 179 -2.63 2.89 20.83
CA CYS A 179 -3.06 3.09 22.21
C CYS A 179 -3.54 1.79 22.84
N LYS A 180 -2.92 1.38 23.95
CA LYS A 180 -3.23 0.10 24.64
C LYS A 180 -4.67 0.06 25.17
N SER A 181 -5.22 1.18 25.62
CA SER A 181 -6.57 1.24 26.21
C SER A 181 -7.69 1.29 25.16
N SER A 182 -7.47 1.98 24.03
CA SER A 182 -8.51 2.18 23.01
C SER A 182 -8.30 1.39 21.72
N GLY A 183 -7.08 0.86 21.49
CA GLY A 183 -6.68 0.21 20.23
C GLY A 183 -6.49 1.17 19.04
N LYS A 184 -6.59 2.49 19.25
CA LYS A 184 -6.48 3.47 18.17
C LYS A 184 -5.03 3.74 17.80
N VAL A 185 -4.79 3.96 16.51
CA VAL A 185 -3.52 4.46 15.96
C VAL A 185 -3.41 5.95 16.25
N LEU A 186 -2.41 6.35 17.03
CA LEU A 186 -2.25 7.74 17.47
C LEU A 186 -1.33 8.53 16.55
N GLN A 187 -1.76 9.71 16.15
CA GLN A 187 -0.95 10.71 15.47
C GLN A 187 -0.37 11.68 16.49
N VAL A 188 0.75 11.33 17.10
CA VAL A 188 1.38 12.08 18.19
C VAL A 188 2.87 12.26 17.93
N LYS A 189 3.44 13.34 18.47
CA LYS A 189 4.88 13.59 18.44
C LYS A 189 5.58 12.65 19.43
N VAL A 190 6.66 12.03 18.98
CA VAL A 190 7.58 11.32 19.88
C VAL A 190 8.39 12.37 20.66
N LYS A 191 8.42 12.22 21.97
CA LYS A 191 9.16 13.08 22.90
C LYS A 191 10.61 12.61 23.08
N GLU A 192 10.79 11.31 23.18
CA GLU A 192 12.07 10.67 23.45
C GLU A 192 12.19 9.33 22.74
N LEU A 193 13.41 9.00 22.30
CA LEU A 193 13.79 7.70 21.77
C LEU A 193 14.64 6.95 22.79
N ASN A 194 14.08 5.93 23.41
CA ASN A 194 14.84 5.04 24.28
C ASN A 194 15.65 4.04 23.45
N LYS A 195 16.90 4.37 23.17
CA LYS A 195 17.78 3.59 22.29
C LYS A 195 18.11 2.21 22.83
N SER A 196 18.25 2.07 24.15
CA SER A 196 18.62 0.81 24.79
C SER A 196 17.49 -0.22 24.76
N GLN A 197 16.24 0.23 24.85
CA GLN A 197 15.05 -0.62 24.85
C GLN A 197 14.30 -0.66 23.51
N LYS A 198 14.75 0.13 22.50
CA LYS A 198 14.07 0.31 21.22
C LYS A 198 12.59 0.68 21.41
N LYS A 199 12.36 1.71 22.25
CA LYS A 199 11.04 2.26 22.57
C LYS A 199 10.94 3.73 22.20
N ILE A 200 9.73 4.17 21.94
CA ILE A 200 9.37 5.58 21.77
C ILE A 200 8.55 6.03 22.99
N VAL A 201 8.80 7.25 23.47
CA VAL A 201 8.02 7.90 24.54
C VAL A 201 7.18 9.01 23.91
N TYR A 202 5.91 9.08 24.27
CA TYR A 202 4.95 10.03 23.73
C TYR A 202 3.89 10.42 24.77
N PHE A 203 3.21 11.54 24.53
CA PHE A 203 2.03 11.91 25.32
C PHE A 203 0.79 11.30 24.68
N ASN A 204 0.03 10.48 25.42
CA ASN A 204 -1.21 9.89 24.97
C ASN A 204 -2.40 10.82 25.29
N PRO A 205 -3.06 11.43 24.27
CA PRO A 205 -4.18 12.35 24.51
C PRO A 205 -5.46 11.66 25.00
N ILE A 206 -5.55 10.33 24.86
CA ILE A 206 -6.72 9.55 25.31
C ILE A 206 -6.64 9.30 26.81
N THR A 207 -5.47 8.89 27.31
CA THR A 207 -5.24 8.61 28.75
C THR A 207 -4.77 9.85 29.51
N ASN A 208 -4.44 10.92 28.80
CA ASN A 208 -3.88 12.17 29.31
C ASN A 208 -2.59 11.94 30.13
N SER A 209 -1.74 11.02 29.68
CA SER A 209 -0.50 10.63 30.37
C SER A 209 0.64 10.39 29.40
N GLU A 210 1.86 10.43 29.91
CA GLU A 210 3.03 10.00 29.17
C GLU A 210 3.10 8.47 29.15
N GLU A 211 3.31 7.90 28.00
CA GLU A 211 3.38 6.46 27.77
C GLU A 211 4.58 6.11 26.90
N ASP A 212 4.99 4.85 26.96
CA ASP A 212 5.96 4.27 26.02
C ASP A 212 5.36 3.08 25.26
N CYS A 213 5.93 2.80 24.09
CA CYS A 213 5.70 1.56 23.38
C CYS A 213 6.96 1.08 22.67
N SER A 214 7.05 -0.23 22.46
CA SER A 214 8.09 -0.83 21.64
C SER A 214 7.87 -0.44 20.17
N ILE A 215 8.96 -0.30 19.41
CA ILE A 215 8.87 -0.18 17.94
C ILE A 215 8.54 -1.53 17.30
N PHE A 216 8.59 -2.63 18.03
CA PHE A 216 8.38 -4.01 17.55
C PHE A 216 6.99 -4.55 17.90
N ASN A 217 6.71 -5.77 17.43
CA ASN A 217 5.55 -6.59 17.76
C ASN A 217 4.19 -5.95 17.47
N GLY A 218 4.16 -4.91 16.62
CA GLY A 218 2.92 -4.23 16.27
C GLY A 218 2.37 -3.32 17.36
N GLU A 219 3.17 -2.91 18.38
CA GLU A 219 2.77 -1.89 19.34
C GLU A 219 2.73 -0.48 18.73
N CYS A 220 3.42 -0.28 17.62
CA CYS A 220 3.30 0.88 16.74
C CYS A 220 3.37 0.46 15.28
N LYS A 221 3.00 1.37 14.41
CA LYS A 221 3.22 1.27 12.96
C LYS A 221 3.95 2.50 12.45
N LEU A 222 4.44 2.44 11.22
CA LEU A 222 5.05 3.62 10.60
C LEU A 222 4.03 4.48 9.85
N GLN A 223 4.33 5.76 9.71
CA GLN A 223 3.69 6.66 8.76
C GLN A 223 3.83 6.12 7.33
N TRP A 224 2.81 6.29 6.53
CA TRP A 224 2.68 5.73 5.17
C TRP A 224 3.96 5.84 4.31
N LYS A 225 4.54 7.05 4.17
CA LYS A 225 5.71 7.25 3.31
C LYS A 225 6.97 6.57 3.86
N VAL A 226 7.08 6.49 5.17
CA VAL A 226 8.18 5.82 5.88
C VAL A 226 7.99 4.31 5.82
N ASP A 227 6.77 3.83 6.03
CA ASP A 227 6.39 2.42 5.89
C ASP A 227 6.70 1.90 4.48
N TRP A 228 6.36 2.67 3.46
CA TRP A 228 6.58 2.30 2.06
C TRP A 228 8.07 2.10 1.76
N ALA A 229 8.93 3.02 2.22
CA ALA A 229 10.38 2.91 2.09
C ALA A 229 10.96 1.72 2.87
N MET A 230 10.52 1.54 4.13
CA MET A 230 10.92 0.42 4.97
C MET A 230 10.54 -0.93 4.35
N ARG A 231 9.35 -1.02 3.79
CA ARG A 231 8.82 -2.19 3.09
C ARG A 231 9.68 -2.57 1.88
N TRP A 232 10.07 -1.58 1.07
CA TRP A 232 11.01 -1.82 -0.04
C TRP A 232 12.35 -2.36 0.43
N TYR A 233 12.85 -1.81 1.55
CA TYR A 233 14.12 -2.24 2.15
C TYR A 233 14.06 -3.69 2.62
N VAL A 234 13.10 -4.02 3.49
CA VAL A 234 13.00 -5.35 4.12
C VAL A 234 12.59 -6.44 3.13
N LEU A 235 11.64 -6.15 2.26
CA LEU A 235 11.14 -7.15 1.29
C LEU A 235 11.99 -7.21 0.02
N GLY A 236 12.95 -6.29 -0.13
CA GLY A 236 13.83 -6.25 -1.30
C GLY A 236 13.08 -6.03 -2.61
N ILE A 237 12.15 -5.06 -2.63
CA ILE A 237 11.31 -4.80 -3.80
C ILE A 237 12.13 -4.21 -4.95
N ASP A 238 11.99 -4.79 -6.14
CA ASP A 238 12.68 -4.36 -7.36
C ASP A 238 11.81 -3.54 -8.29
N TYR A 239 10.48 -3.76 -8.26
CA TYR A 239 9.52 -3.07 -9.10
C TYR A 239 8.22 -2.79 -8.37
N GLU A 240 7.73 -1.57 -8.45
CA GLU A 240 6.42 -1.18 -7.97
C GLU A 240 5.82 -0.05 -8.82
N MET A 241 4.55 -0.17 -9.15
CA MET A 241 3.79 0.90 -9.80
C MET A 241 3.08 1.77 -8.75
N ASN A 242 2.77 2.98 -9.14
CA ASN A 242 1.85 3.83 -8.37
C ASN A 242 0.99 4.71 -9.28
N GLY A 243 -0.17 5.07 -8.77
CA GLY A 243 -1.00 6.10 -9.39
C GLY A 243 -0.34 7.47 -9.30
N LYS A 244 -0.69 8.36 -10.22
CA LYS A 244 -0.18 9.74 -10.30
C LYS A 244 -0.34 10.52 -8.97
N ASP A 245 -1.37 10.23 -8.20
CA ASP A 245 -1.63 10.84 -6.90
C ASP A 245 -0.61 10.49 -5.82
N LEU A 246 0.24 9.49 -6.03
CA LEU A 246 1.28 9.05 -5.11
C LEU A 246 2.70 9.49 -5.51
N ILE A 247 2.87 10.28 -6.58
CA ILE A 247 4.20 10.72 -7.05
C ILE A 247 5.00 11.39 -5.94
N GLU A 248 4.42 12.34 -5.21
CA GLU A 248 5.10 13.03 -4.11
C GLU A 248 5.48 12.07 -2.98
N SER A 249 4.61 11.11 -2.67
CA SER A 249 4.89 10.08 -1.67
C SER A 249 6.04 9.19 -2.11
N TYR A 250 6.07 8.79 -3.38
CA TYR A 250 7.18 8.01 -3.94
C TYR A 250 8.52 8.78 -3.85
N ILE A 251 8.54 10.07 -4.20
CA ILE A 251 9.75 10.90 -4.11
C ILE A 251 10.29 10.94 -2.67
N LEU A 252 9.42 11.08 -1.68
CA LEU A 252 9.82 11.11 -0.28
C LEU A 252 10.28 9.74 0.21
N SER A 253 9.55 8.67 -0.11
CA SER A 253 9.95 7.30 0.22
C SER A 253 11.30 6.93 -0.43
N ASN A 254 11.56 7.42 -1.66
CA ASN A 254 12.84 7.25 -2.34
C ASN A 254 14.01 7.96 -1.61
N LYS A 255 13.77 9.08 -0.95
CA LYS A 255 14.78 9.71 -0.09
C LYS A 255 15.00 8.91 1.18
N ILE A 256 13.93 8.45 1.82
CA ILE A 256 13.98 7.69 3.07
C ILE A 256 14.71 6.36 2.90
N ILE A 257 14.43 5.60 1.85
CA ILE A 257 15.10 4.30 1.64
C ILE A 257 16.62 4.46 1.49
N LYS A 258 17.09 5.58 0.91
CA LYS A 258 18.53 5.87 0.81
C LYS A 258 19.15 6.16 2.16
N ILE A 259 18.43 6.85 3.06
CA ILE A 259 18.87 7.13 4.44
C ILE A 259 19.09 5.82 5.19
N ILE A 260 18.20 4.85 5.04
CA ILE A 260 18.32 3.53 5.68
C ILE A 260 19.20 2.53 4.92
N GLY A 261 19.95 2.99 3.92
CA GLY A 261 20.92 2.16 3.20
C GLY A 261 20.34 1.24 2.12
N GLY A 262 19.07 1.43 1.75
CA GLY A 262 18.40 0.63 0.73
C GLY A 262 18.43 1.23 -0.67
N ARG A 263 17.88 0.50 -1.63
CA ARG A 263 17.75 0.89 -3.05
C ARG A 263 16.29 0.90 -3.47
N SER A 264 15.81 2.04 -3.99
CA SER A 264 14.44 2.18 -4.50
C SER A 264 14.12 1.19 -5.62
N PRO A 265 12.88 0.72 -5.72
CA PRO A 265 12.44 -0.07 -6.86
C PRO A 265 12.45 0.74 -8.15
N VAL A 266 12.51 0.04 -9.28
CA VAL A 266 12.13 0.63 -10.58
C VAL A 266 10.65 0.97 -10.49
N ASN A 267 10.30 2.20 -10.83
CA ASN A 267 8.94 2.73 -10.67
C ASN A 267 8.30 3.06 -12.01
N TYR A 268 7.01 2.81 -12.10
CA TYR A 268 6.16 3.28 -13.18
C TYR A 268 4.93 3.98 -12.61
N THR A 269 4.69 5.21 -13.03
CA THR A 269 3.49 5.96 -12.64
C THR A 269 2.43 5.87 -13.73
N TYR A 270 1.22 5.44 -13.35
CA TYR A 270 0.07 5.37 -14.25
C TYR A 270 -0.95 6.48 -13.92
N GLU A 271 -1.72 6.86 -14.94
CA GLU A 271 -2.81 7.83 -14.80
C GLU A 271 -4.04 7.20 -14.12
N LEU A 272 -4.81 8.04 -13.47
CA LEU A 272 -6.01 7.63 -12.73
C LEU A 272 -7.19 7.36 -13.65
N PHE A 273 -8.12 6.54 -13.16
CA PHE A 273 -9.42 6.40 -13.77
C PHE A 273 -10.33 7.52 -13.32
N LEU A 274 -11.08 8.06 -14.28
CA LEU A 274 -12.07 9.12 -14.07
C LEU A 274 -13.47 8.55 -14.30
N ASP A 275 -14.44 9.09 -13.60
CA ASP A 275 -15.85 8.76 -13.83
C ASP A 275 -16.41 9.47 -15.08
N GLU A 276 -17.70 9.32 -15.31
CA GLU A 276 -18.41 9.96 -16.43
C GLU A 276 -18.24 11.48 -16.46
N LYS A 277 -18.19 12.10 -15.29
CA LYS A 277 -18.03 13.56 -15.12
C LYS A 277 -16.58 14.02 -15.23
N GLY A 278 -15.62 13.09 -15.30
CA GLY A 278 -14.19 13.39 -15.31
C GLY A 278 -13.60 13.56 -13.90
N GLU A 279 -14.31 13.14 -12.86
CA GLU A 279 -13.81 13.14 -11.49
C GLU A 279 -13.09 11.84 -11.17
N LYS A 280 -12.12 11.89 -10.24
CA LYS A 280 -11.38 10.72 -9.82
C LYS A 280 -12.31 9.65 -9.23
N ILE A 281 -12.20 8.43 -9.73
CA ILE A 281 -12.85 7.27 -9.12
C ILE A 281 -12.21 6.98 -7.76
N SER A 282 -13.02 6.89 -6.71
CA SER A 282 -12.57 6.57 -5.37
C SER A 282 -13.46 5.57 -4.64
N LYS A 283 -12.84 4.76 -3.77
CA LYS A 283 -13.55 3.77 -2.94
C LYS A 283 -14.59 4.40 -2.02
N SER A 284 -14.30 5.58 -1.48
CA SER A 284 -15.18 6.27 -0.53
C SER A 284 -16.42 6.89 -1.17
N ILE A 285 -16.35 7.22 -2.46
CA ILE A 285 -17.47 7.82 -3.21
C ILE A 285 -18.30 6.72 -3.90
N GLY A 286 -17.68 5.57 -4.24
CA GLY A 286 -18.37 4.48 -4.93
C GLY A 286 -18.80 4.82 -6.36
N ASN A 287 -18.13 5.78 -7.01
CA ASN A 287 -18.45 6.29 -8.34
C ASN A 287 -17.80 5.53 -9.49
N GLY A 288 -17.25 4.34 -9.24
CA GLY A 288 -16.57 3.53 -10.24
C GLY A 288 -17.30 2.24 -10.56
N ILE A 289 -17.01 1.68 -11.74
CA ILE A 289 -17.43 0.34 -12.12
C ILE A 289 -16.58 -0.66 -11.33
N SER A 290 -17.22 -1.69 -10.76
CA SER A 290 -16.52 -2.84 -10.20
C SER A 290 -16.07 -3.78 -11.32
N VAL A 291 -15.17 -4.71 -11.00
CA VAL A 291 -14.81 -5.74 -11.98
C VAL A 291 -15.97 -6.71 -12.23
N ASP A 292 -16.77 -7.00 -11.22
CA ASP A 292 -17.98 -7.80 -11.38
C ASP A 292 -18.96 -7.14 -12.36
N ASP A 293 -19.11 -5.82 -12.28
CA ASP A 293 -19.92 -5.05 -13.25
C ASP A 293 -19.36 -5.16 -14.67
N TRP A 294 -18.05 -5.06 -14.85
CA TRP A 294 -17.41 -5.26 -16.15
C TRP A 294 -17.70 -6.65 -16.71
N LEU A 295 -17.53 -7.69 -15.89
CA LEU A 295 -17.68 -9.08 -16.29
C LEU A 295 -19.14 -9.48 -16.58
N ARG A 296 -20.15 -8.69 -16.16
CA ARG A 296 -21.54 -8.87 -16.57
C ARG A 296 -21.78 -8.54 -18.04
N PHE A 297 -21.02 -7.62 -18.59
CA PHE A 297 -21.21 -7.10 -19.95
C PHE A 297 -20.10 -7.46 -20.92
N SER A 298 -18.97 -7.92 -20.43
CA SER A 298 -17.81 -8.24 -21.25
C SER A 298 -16.95 -9.35 -20.58
N ASN A 299 -15.86 -9.74 -21.22
CA ASN A 299 -15.01 -10.82 -20.76
C ASN A 299 -13.69 -10.33 -20.13
N LYS A 300 -12.94 -11.26 -19.51
CA LYS A 300 -11.64 -10.95 -18.86
C LYS A 300 -10.64 -10.31 -19.83
N LYS A 301 -10.56 -10.81 -21.07
CA LYS A 301 -9.60 -10.31 -22.07
C LYS A 301 -9.89 -8.88 -22.50
N SER A 302 -11.15 -8.47 -22.56
CA SER A 302 -11.51 -7.08 -22.84
C SER A 302 -11.03 -6.14 -21.73
N LEU A 303 -11.15 -6.57 -20.46
CA LEU A 303 -10.63 -5.82 -19.32
C LEU A 303 -9.11 -5.76 -19.33
N GLU A 304 -8.44 -6.87 -19.63
CA GLU A 304 -6.98 -6.91 -19.78
C GLU A 304 -6.51 -5.94 -20.88
N LEU A 305 -7.17 -5.94 -22.04
CA LEU A 305 -6.87 -5.02 -23.15
C LEU A 305 -7.09 -3.56 -22.73
N PHE A 306 -8.19 -3.27 -22.06
CA PHE A 306 -8.49 -1.92 -21.57
C PHE A 306 -7.41 -1.42 -20.60
N MET A 307 -6.93 -2.28 -19.68
CA MET A 307 -5.87 -1.95 -18.75
C MET A 307 -4.49 -1.81 -19.41
N PHE A 308 -4.23 -2.61 -20.45
CA PHE A 308 -2.98 -2.58 -21.22
C PHE A 308 -2.83 -1.28 -22.02
N GLN A 309 -3.91 -0.81 -22.62
CA GLN A 309 -3.87 0.37 -23.50
C GLN A 309 -3.51 1.64 -22.72
N ASN A 310 -2.51 2.38 -23.16
CA ASN A 310 -2.15 3.72 -22.72
C ASN A 310 -2.25 3.95 -21.18
N PRO A 311 -1.52 3.23 -20.34
CA PRO A 311 -1.64 3.35 -18.87
C PRO A 311 -1.21 4.74 -18.35
N ASN A 312 -0.48 5.51 -19.14
CA ASN A 312 -0.03 6.88 -18.85
C ASN A 312 -1.02 7.97 -19.29
N ARG A 313 -2.22 7.59 -19.74
CA ARG A 313 -3.31 8.53 -20.08
C ARG A 313 -4.50 8.28 -19.17
N ALA A 314 -5.09 9.35 -18.64
CA ALA A 314 -6.32 9.27 -17.90
C ALA A 314 -7.43 8.66 -18.77
N LYS A 315 -8.18 7.74 -18.20
CA LYS A 315 -9.28 7.04 -18.88
C LYS A 315 -10.57 7.24 -18.10
N ARG A 316 -11.64 7.54 -18.81
CA ARG A 316 -12.98 7.51 -18.25
C ARG A 316 -13.46 6.08 -18.15
N LEU A 317 -14.03 5.73 -17.02
CA LEU A 317 -14.50 4.38 -16.71
C LEU A 317 -15.93 4.45 -16.18
N PHE A 318 -16.89 4.21 -17.04
CA PHE A 318 -18.32 4.18 -16.77
C PHE A 318 -19.01 3.14 -17.66
N PHE A 319 -20.26 2.80 -17.40
CA PHE A 319 -20.93 1.66 -18.02
C PHE A 319 -20.91 1.69 -19.56
N ASP A 320 -21.08 2.84 -20.18
CA ASP A 320 -21.13 2.96 -21.65
C ASP A 320 -19.80 2.68 -22.36
N ILE A 321 -18.70 2.57 -21.61
CA ILE A 321 -17.39 2.26 -22.22
C ILE A 321 -17.19 0.77 -22.47
N ILE A 322 -17.93 -0.10 -21.76
CA ILE A 322 -17.78 -1.55 -21.85
C ILE A 322 -18.18 -2.09 -23.23
N PRO A 323 -19.24 -1.60 -23.89
CA PRO A 323 -19.63 -2.04 -25.23
C PRO A 323 -18.74 -1.51 -26.36
N LYS A 324 -17.88 -0.53 -26.10
CA LYS A 324 -16.99 0.11 -27.08
C LYS A 324 -15.61 -0.55 -27.12
#